data_b316e67683f510203c64f57b4bac3b13
#
_entry.id   b316e67683f510203c64f57b4bac3b13
#
_cell.length_a   1.000
_cell.length_b   1.000
_cell.length_c   1.000
_cell.angle_alpha   90.00
_cell.angle_beta   90.00
_cell.angle_gamma   90.00
#
_symmetry.space_group_name_H-M   'P 1'
#
loop_
_entity.id
_entity.type
_entity.pdbx_description
1 polymer ?
#
loop_
_entity_poly.entity_id
_entity_poly.type
_entity_poly.pdbx_seq_one_letter_code
_entity_poly.pdbx_strand_id
1 'polypeptide(L)'
;VLIFLLIGTLWQPTEIETVKVVREAELIGKKSAELILANGQHIDLEKQIVELWEENGIHISNSTQSYLAYRQDTLTYTVDSCEELVYNTVKIPAGADYKIYLADGSGVWLNCGSELRYPVKFVGNERRVYLRGEAFFEVKKATEWPFIVETEHMHIQVTGTRFNVKSYPEEEIVHTTLVEGAVTVTGPENKIH
;
A
#
# COMPACT_ATOMS: atom_id res chain seq x y z
N VAL A 1 -1.48 48.70 40.83
CA VAL A 1 -1.72 47.26 40.89
C VAL A 1 -1.82 46.79 39.45
N LEU A 2 -0.72 46.18 38.91
CA LEU A 2 -0.68 45.59 37.58
C LEU A 2 -1.07 44.11 37.67
N ILE A 3 -2.14 43.74 36.97
CA ILE A 3 -2.60 42.33 36.84
C ILE A 3 -1.97 41.79 35.57
N PHE A 4 -1.02 40.87 35.69
CA PHE A 4 -0.47 40.07 34.58
C PHE A 4 -1.45 38.92 34.31
N LEU A 5 -2.13 38.95 33.15
CA LEU A 5 -2.85 37.82 32.60
C LEU A 5 -1.88 36.89 31.87
N LEU A 6 -1.54 35.76 32.49
CA LEU A 6 -0.85 34.63 31.88
C LEU A 6 -1.85 33.92 30.95
N ILE A 7 -1.71 34.12 29.66
CA ILE A 7 -2.37 33.30 28.63
C ILE A 7 -1.57 32.01 28.51
N GLY A 8 -1.98 30.98 29.22
CA GLY A 8 -1.49 29.63 29.00
C GLY A 8 -2.10 29.10 27.70
N THR A 9 -1.28 28.95 26.67
CA THR A 9 -1.65 28.19 25.49
C THR A 9 -1.74 26.72 25.87
N LEU A 10 -2.96 26.24 26.05
CA LEU A 10 -3.27 24.82 26.15
C LEU A 10 -2.94 24.16 24.83
N TRP A 11 -1.79 23.48 24.79
CA TRP A 11 -1.48 22.53 23.74
C TRP A 11 -2.46 21.36 23.87
N GLN A 12 -3.47 21.32 23.01
CA GLN A 12 -4.33 20.15 22.90
C GLN A 12 -3.62 19.16 21.95
N PRO A 13 -3.37 17.92 22.39
CA PRO A 13 -2.92 16.90 21.50
C PRO A 13 -4.05 16.66 20.47
N THR A 14 -3.71 16.74 19.19
CA THR A 14 -4.59 16.34 18.10
C THR A 14 -5.03 14.89 18.34
N GLU A 15 -6.33 14.69 18.54
CA GLU A 15 -6.94 13.35 18.58
C GLU A 15 -6.67 12.68 17.24
N ILE A 16 -5.92 11.58 17.29
CA ILE A 16 -5.76 10.65 16.16
C ILE A 16 -7.17 10.12 15.88
N GLU A 17 -7.70 10.40 14.68
CA GLU A 17 -9.01 9.91 14.27
C GLU A 17 -9.10 8.40 14.47
N THR A 18 -10.05 8.00 15.29
CA THR A 18 -10.30 6.62 15.66
C THR A 18 -10.75 5.82 14.44
N VAL A 19 -10.03 4.75 14.15
CA VAL A 19 -10.43 3.69 13.21
C VAL A 19 -11.82 3.20 13.59
N LYS A 20 -12.83 3.50 12.76
CA LYS A 20 -14.18 3.00 12.97
C LYS A 20 -14.31 1.60 12.40
N VAL A 21 -14.01 0.59 13.20
CA VAL A 21 -14.30 -0.80 12.88
C VAL A 21 -15.80 -1.04 12.95
N VAL A 22 -16.44 -1.31 11.81
CA VAL A 22 -17.91 -1.28 11.71
C VAL A 22 -18.55 -2.65 12.00
N ARG A 23 -17.85 -3.77 11.84
CA ARG A 23 -18.38 -5.12 12.17
C ARG A 23 -17.30 -6.21 12.22
N GLU A 24 -17.36 -7.08 13.21
CA GLU A 24 -16.73 -8.41 13.19
C GLU A 24 -17.65 -9.41 12.48
N ALA A 25 -17.14 -10.05 11.43
CA ALA A 25 -17.78 -11.22 10.84
C ALA A 25 -17.06 -12.46 11.37
N GLU A 26 -17.75 -13.30 12.14
CA GLU A 26 -17.21 -14.59 12.59
C GLU A 26 -17.06 -15.54 11.40
N LEU A 27 -15.86 -15.64 10.85
CA LEU A 27 -15.45 -16.71 9.92
C LEU A 27 -14.46 -17.62 10.65
N ILE A 28 -14.94 -18.77 11.07
CA ILE A 28 -14.16 -19.79 11.77
C ILE A 28 -13.18 -20.44 10.79
N GLY A 29 -11.88 -20.29 11.03
CA GLY A 29 -10.84 -21.20 10.55
C GLY A 29 -10.12 -20.87 9.26
N LYS A 30 -10.42 -19.78 8.53
CA LYS A 30 -9.67 -19.37 7.35
C LYS A 30 -8.57 -18.38 7.74
N LYS A 31 -7.35 -18.59 7.26
CA LYS A 31 -6.27 -17.60 7.40
C LYS A 31 -6.60 -16.42 6.51
N SER A 32 -6.71 -15.24 7.07
CA SER A 32 -7.14 -14.02 6.39
C SER A 32 -5.99 -13.12 5.99
N ALA A 33 -6.18 -12.34 4.94
CA ALA A 33 -5.28 -11.27 4.59
C ALA A 33 -5.24 -10.21 5.70
N GLU A 34 -4.05 -9.70 6.00
CA GLU A 34 -3.79 -8.74 7.07
C GLU A 34 -3.28 -7.43 6.48
N LEU A 35 -3.90 -6.31 6.86
CA LEU A 35 -3.40 -4.97 6.59
C LEU A 35 -2.68 -4.44 7.82
N ILE A 36 -1.44 -4.02 7.65
CA ILE A 36 -0.61 -3.37 8.66
C ILE A 36 -0.47 -1.90 8.26
N LEU A 37 -1.05 -1.02 9.05
CA LEU A 37 -0.96 0.42 8.85
C LEU A 37 0.41 0.96 9.28
N ALA A 38 0.77 2.15 8.81
CA ALA A 38 2.02 2.82 9.16
C ALA A 38 2.21 3.03 10.66
N ASN A 39 1.13 3.20 11.42
CA ASN A 39 1.15 3.32 12.87
C ASN A 39 1.36 1.98 13.62
N GLY A 40 1.52 0.87 12.88
CA GLY A 40 1.68 -0.47 13.42
C GLY A 40 0.38 -1.18 13.79
N GLN A 41 -0.78 -0.62 13.49
CA GLN A 41 -2.06 -1.28 13.72
C GLN A 41 -2.27 -2.41 12.71
N HIS A 42 -2.71 -3.58 13.19
CA HIS A 42 -3.00 -4.76 12.41
C HIS A 42 -4.51 -4.91 12.23
N ILE A 43 -4.95 -5.11 11.00
CA ILE A 43 -6.36 -5.23 10.61
C ILE A 43 -6.55 -6.51 9.80
N ASP A 44 -7.41 -7.40 10.28
CA ASP A 44 -7.82 -8.61 9.56
C ASP A 44 -8.87 -8.23 8.50
N LEU A 45 -8.49 -8.32 7.22
CA LEU A 45 -9.30 -7.84 6.10
C LEU A 45 -10.53 -8.71 5.78
N GLU A 46 -10.58 -9.95 6.27
CA GLU A 46 -11.75 -10.82 6.10
C GLU A 46 -12.76 -10.67 7.24
N LYS A 47 -12.27 -10.36 8.46
CA LYS A 47 -13.12 -10.22 9.64
C LYS A 47 -13.63 -8.81 9.87
N GLN A 48 -12.88 -7.81 9.41
CA GLN A 48 -13.16 -6.41 9.68
C GLN A 48 -13.49 -5.66 8.41
N ILE A 49 -14.55 -4.85 8.44
CA ILE A 49 -14.79 -3.85 7.42
C ILE A 49 -13.96 -2.62 7.79
N VAL A 50 -13.08 -2.26 6.88
CA VAL A 50 -12.21 -1.09 6.99
C VAL A 50 -12.85 0.07 6.26
N GLU A 51 -12.98 1.19 6.92
CA GLU A 51 -13.37 2.45 6.33
C GLU A 51 -12.57 3.55 7.04
N LEU A 52 -11.45 3.95 6.45
CA LEU A 52 -10.48 4.86 7.04
C LEU A 52 -10.28 6.08 6.14
N TRP A 53 -10.18 7.24 6.78
CA TRP A 53 -9.70 8.46 6.15
C TRP A 53 -8.31 8.79 6.70
N GLU A 54 -7.33 8.90 5.81
CA GLU A 54 -6.00 9.39 6.16
C GLU A 54 -5.97 10.92 6.07
N GLU A 55 -5.14 11.57 6.88
CA GLU A 55 -5.02 13.04 6.94
C GLU A 55 -4.66 13.67 5.58
N ASN A 56 -4.04 12.91 4.69
CA ASN A 56 -3.65 13.32 3.33
C ASN A 56 -4.78 13.19 2.29
N GLY A 57 -6.02 12.96 2.71
CA GLY A 57 -7.20 12.84 1.84
C GLY A 57 -7.30 11.50 1.11
N ILE A 58 -6.67 10.45 1.60
CA ILE A 58 -6.82 9.10 1.08
C ILE A 58 -7.90 8.37 1.87
N HIS A 59 -8.86 7.82 1.13
CA HIS A 59 -9.88 6.92 1.66
C HIS A 59 -9.49 5.47 1.42
N ILE A 60 -9.42 4.67 2.48
CA ILE A 60 -9.09 3.25 2.46
C ILE A 60 -10.35 2.48 2.81
N SER A 61 -10.79 1.57 1.93
CA SER A 61 -11.98 0.75 2.20
C SER A 61 -11.86 -0.68 1.67
N ASN A 62 -12.45 -1.64 2.41
CA ASN A 62 -12.67 -3.01 1.98
C ASN A 62 -14.16 -3.38 2.06
N SER A 63 -15.05 -2.47 1.73
CA SER A 63 -16.50 -2.56 1.95
C SER A 63 -17.18 -3.83 1.41
N THR A 64 -16.54 -4.53 0.48
CA THR A 64 -17.05 -5.77 -0.11
C THR A 64 -16.37 -7.04 0.40
N GLN A 65 -15.38 -6.91 1.31
CA GLN A 65 -14.51 -8.01 1.78
C GLN A 65 -13.76 -8.76 0.68
N SER A 66 -13.86 -8.28 -0.58
CA SER A 66 -13.25 -8.93 -1.74
C SER A 66 -11.98 -8.23 -2.20
N TYR A 67 -11.81 -6.98 -1.83
CA TYR A 67 -10.61 -6.20 -2.16
C TYR A 67 -10.46 -4.98 -1.24
N LEU A 68 -9.22 -4.52 -1.09
CA LEU A 68 -8.87 -3.27 -0.45
C LEU A 68 -8.70 -2.19 -1.51
N ALA A 69 -9.32 -1.03 -1.32
CA ALA A 69 -9.23 0.08 -2.26
C ALA A 69 -8.72 1.35 -1.57
N TYR A 70 -7.75 1.99 -2.21
CA TYR A 70 -7.26 3.32 -1.88
C TYR A 70 -7.83 4.31 -2.88
N ARG A 71 -8.51 5.35 -2.40
CA ARG A 71 -9.09 6.40 -3.23
C ARG A 71 -8.64 7.76 -2.73
N GLN A 72 -8.11 8.56 -3.63
CA GLN A 72 -7.77 9.94 -3.33
C GLN A 72 -8.99 10.83 -3.51
N ASP A 73 -9.33 11.63 -2.51
CA ASP A 73 -10.31 12.69 -2.66
C ASP A 73 -9.64 13.89 -3.34
N THR A 74 -10.19 14.27 -4.49
CA THR A 74 -9.68 15.37 -5.31
C THR A 74 -9.85 16.76 -4.68
N LEU A 75 -10.61 16.88 -3.60
CA LEU A 75 -10.92 18.16 -2.96
C LEU A 75 -9.84 18.63 -1.96
N THR A 76 -8.92 17.75 -1.54
CA THR A 76 -7.89 18.04 -0.53
C THR A 76 -6.47 18.09 -1.07
N TYR A 77 -6.29 18.43 -2.35
CA TYR A 77 -4.97 18.46 -2.96
C TYR A 77 -4.19 19.73 -2.52
N THR A 78 -3.42 19.61 -1.47
CA THR A 78 -2.31 20.53 -1.17
C THR A 78 -1.02 19.88 -1.69
N VAL A 79 -0.44 20.50 -2.71
CA VAL A 79 0.90 20.13 -3.20
C VAL A 79 1.91 20.68 -2.19
N ASP A 80 2.15 19.95 -1.12
CA ASP A 80 3.29 20.23 -0.27
C ASP A 80 4.41 19.26 -0.64
N SER A 81 5.48 19.81 -1.22
CA SER A 81 6.61 19.06 -1.78
C SER A 81 7.50 18.38 -0.73
N CYS A 82 7.08 18.37 0.53
CA CYS A 82 7.79 17.79 1.67
C CYS A 82 6.96 16.70 2.41
N GLU A 83 5.91 16.15 1.80
CA GLU A 83 5.13 15.08 2.43
C GLU A 83 6.01 13.83 2.64
N GLU A 84 6.11 13.38 3.88
CA GLU A 84 6.76 12.13 4.22
C GLU A 84 5.94 10.95 3.67
N LEU A 85 6.60 10.00 3.00
CA LEU A 85 5.92 8.83 2.46
C LEU A 85 5.47 7.90 3.59
N VAL A 86 4.17 7.76 3.74
CA VAL A 86 3.53 6.83 4.68
C VAL A 86 3.29 5.50 3.98
N TYR A 87 3.74 4.39 4.56
CA TYR A 87 3.64 3.06 3.97
C TYR A 87 2.72 2.15 4.77
N ASN A 88 1.85 1.45 4.05
CA ASN A 88 1.10 0.32 4.57
C ASN A 88 1.67 -0.99 4.00
N THR A 89 1.38 -2.09 4.69
CA THR A 89 1.79 -3.43 4.26
C THR A 89 0.60 -4.36 4.29
N VAL A 90 0.38 -5.14 3.21
CA VAL A 90 -0.57 -6.25 3.21
C VAL A 90 0.19 -7.56 3.20
N LYS A 91 -0.19 -8.48 4.10
CA LYS A 91 0.35 -9.83 4.21
C LYS A 91 -0.73 -10.85 3.90
N ILE A 92 -0.40 -11.78 3.02
CA ILE A 92 -1.29 -12.86 2.61
C ILE A 92 -0.77 -14.16 3.21
N PRO A 93 -1.52 -14.83 4.08
CA PRO A 93 -1.10 -16.10 4.65
C PRO A 93 -1.18 -17.25 3.62
N ALA A 94 -0.57 -18.39 3.94
CA ALA A 94 -0.67 -19.58 3.12
C ALA A 94 -2.14 -20.03 2.93
N GLY A 95 -2.53 -20.26 1.67
CA GLY A 95 -3.87 -20.72 1.31
C GLY A 95 -4.91 -19.61 1.13
N ALA A 96 -4.50 -18.35 1.13
CA ALA A 96 -5.34 -17.20 0.79
C ALA A 96 -4.74 -16.43 -0.40
N ASP A 97 -5.56 -15.62 -1.03
CA ASP A 97 -5.18 -14.61 -2.03
C ASP A 97 -6.00 -13.33 -1.74
N TYR A 98 -5.51 -12.20 -2.19
CA TYR A 98 -6.21 -10.94 -1.97
C TYR A 98 -5.92 -9.91 -3.05
N LYS A 99 -6.93 -9.08 -3.33
CA LYS A 99 -6.83 -8.01 -4.33
C LYS A 99 -6.75 -6.64 -3.67
N ILE A 100 -5.87 -5.79 -4.21
CA ILE A 100 -5.72 -4.40 -3.77
C ILE A 100 -5.84 -3.48 -4.97
N TYR A 101 -6.51 -2.35 -4.81
CA TYR A 101 -6.41 -1.20 -5.71
C TYR A 101 -5.61 -0.10 -5.01
N LEU A 102 -4.48 0.26 -5.59
CA LEU A 102 -3.60 1.32 -5.09
C LEU A 102 -4.17 2.71 -5.39
N ALA A 103 -3.61 3.74 -4.77
CA ALA A 103 -4.10 5.12 -4.88
C ALA A 103 -4.06 5.69 -6.31
N ASP A 104 -3.16 5.18 -7.18
CA ASP A 104 -3.11 5.54 -8.60
C ASP A 104 -4.15 4.80 -9.46
N GLY A 105 -4.90 3.88 -8.86
CA GLY A 105 -5.90 3.01 -9.49
C GLY A 105 -5.31 1.76 -10.12
N SER A 106 -4.02 1.45 -9.90
CA SER A 106 -3.43 0.17 -10.29
C SER A 106 -3.99 -0.97 -9.44
N GLY A 107 -4.29 -2.11 -10.08
CA GLY A 107 -4.75 -3.34 -9.41
C GLY A 107 -3.58 -4.28 -9.13
N VAL A 108 -3.57 -4.89 -7.94
CA VAL A 108 -2.59 -5.90 -7.54
C VAL A 108 -3.31 -7.11 -6.95
N TRP A 109 -3.07 -8.30 -7.49
CA TRP A 109 -3.55 -9.57 -6.96
C TRP A 109 -2.38 -10.30 -6.31
N LEU A 110 -2.42 -10.39 -5.00
CA LEU A 110 -1.40 -11.04 -4.19
C LEU A 110 -1.73 -12.52 -4.01
N ASN A 111 -0.78 -13.38 -4.33
CA ASN A 111 -0.87 -14.82 -4.11
C ASN A 111 -0.52 -15.18 -2.65
N CYS A 112 -0.77 -16.43 -2.26
CA CYS A 112 -0.51 -16.92 -0.90
C CYS A 112 0.96 -16.75 -0.49
N GLY A 113 1.19 -16.47 0.79
CA GLY A 113 2.51 -16.26 1.36
C GLY A 113 3.21 -14.96 0.92
N SER A 114 2.48 -14.05 0.27
CA SER A 114 3.05 -12.81 -0.25
C SER A 114 2.87 -11.63 0.69
N GLU A 115 3.78 -10.68 0.57
CA GLU A 115 3.77 -9.41 1.27
C GLU A 115 3.99 -8.27 0.28
N LEU A 116 3.13 -7.26 0.30
CA LEU A 116 3.28 -6.03 -0.46
C LEU A 116 3.33 -4.84 0.49
N ARG A 117 4.43 -4.08 0.43
CA ARG A 117 4.57 -2.79 1.10
C ARG A 117 4.48 -1.68 0.05
N TYR A 118 3.60 -0.72 0.26
CA TYR A 118 3.29 0.33 -0.70
C TYR A 118 2.95 1.64 0.02
N PRO A 119 3.22 2.79 -0.60
CA PRO A 119 2.83 4.06 -0.03
C PRO A 119 1.32 4.25 -0.09
N VAL A 120 0.75 4.85 0.94
CA VAL A 120 -0.68 5.22 0.99
C VAL A 120 -1.03 6.12 -0.19
N LYS A 121 -0.11 7.00 -0.58
CA LYS A 121 -0.19 7.88 -1.74
C LYS A 121 1.16 7.90 -2.46
N PHE A 122 1.16 7.83 -3.78
CA PHE A 122 2.38 8.01 -4.56
C PHE A 122 2.70 9.50 -4.70
N VAL A 123 3.94 9.86 -4.37
CA VAL A 123 4.47 11.23 -4.42
C VAL A 123 5.76 11.24 -5.25
N GLY A 124 6.06 12.35 -5.91
CA GLY A 124 7.27 12.49 -6.72
C GLY A 124 7.12 11.94 -8.13
N ASN A 125 8.22 11.49 -8.71
CA ASN A 125 8.36 11.17 -10.12
C ASN A 125 8.25 9.68 -10.45
N GLU A 126 7.92 8.84 -9.46
CA GLU A 126 7.75 7.40 -9.62
C GLU A 126 6.70 6.83 -8.67
N ARG A 127 6.18 5.64 -9.01
CA ARG A 127 5.23 4.84 -8.20
C ARG A 127 5.93 3.57 -7.76
N ARG A 128 6.51 3.55 -6.55
CA ARG A 128 7.32 2.43 -6.06
C ARG A 128 6.57 1.60 -5.02
N VAL A 129 6.60 0.28 -5.21
CA VAL A 129 6.08 -0.71 -4.27
C VAL A 129 7.14 -1.80 -4.04
N TYR A 130 7.04 -2.50 -2.92
CA TYR A 130 7.99 -3.54 -2.51
C TYR A 130 7.25 -4.87 -2.38
N LEU A 131 7.71 -5.89 -3.11
CA LEU A 131 7.09 -7.21 -3.15
C LEU A 131 8.03 -8.28 -2.58
N ARG A 132 7.49 -9.12 -1.71
CA ARG A 132 8.02 -10.43 -1.35
C ARG A 132 6.95 -11.46 -1.63
N GLY A 133 7.27 -12.51 -2.41
CA GLY A 133 6.30 -13.51 -2.84
C GLY A 133 5.82 -13.29 -4.27
N GLU A 134 4.55 -13.54 -4.55
CA GLU A 134 4.01 -13.49 -5.90
C GLU A 134 2.82 -12.56 -6.01
N ALA A 135 2.81 -11.71 -7.05
CA ALA A 135 1.69 -10.84 -7.36
C ALA A 135 1.53 -10.61 -8.86
N PHE A 136 0.29 -10.53 -9.29
CA PHE A 136 -0.10 -10.05 -10.60
C PHE A 136 -0.46 -8.57 -10.53
N PHE A 137 0.11 -7.79 -11.43
CA PHE A 137 -0.08 -6.35 -11.52
C PHE A 137 -0.83 -5.96 -12.79
N GLU A 138 -1.83 -5.09 -12.63
CA GLU A 138 -2.48 -4.37 -13.71
C GLU A 138 -2.24 -2.88 -13.49
N VAL A 139 -1.13 -2.38 -14.04
CA VAL A 139 -0.65 -1.03 -13.79
C VAL A 139 -1.38 -0.03 -14.68
N LYS A 140 -1.93 1.01 -14.08
CA LYS A 140 -2.55 2.13 -14.80
C LYS A 140 -1.52 2.86 -15.65
N LYS A 141 -1.86 3.07 -16.92
CA LYS A 141 -0.96 3.71 -17.88
C LYS A 141 -0.63 5.15 -17.49
N ALA A 142 0.67 5.43 -17.34
CA ALA A 142 1.22 6.75 -17.07
C ALA A 142 2.70 6.78 -17.54
N THR A 143 2.94 7.28 -18.75
CA THR A 143 4.25 7.22 -19.43
C THR A 143 5.32 8.02 -18.67
N GLU A 144 4.96 9.20 -18.18
CA GLU A 144 5.88 10.10 -17.48
C GLU A 144 6.00 9.81 -15.97
N TRP A 145 5.28 8.78 -15.50
CA TRP A 145 5.24 8.41 -14.09
C TRP A 145 5.39 6.90 -13.92
N PRO A 146 6.61 6.37 -14.03
CA PRO A 146 6.88 4.94 -14.03
C PRO A 146 6.42 4.27 -12.73
N PHE A 147 5.99 3.02 -12.85
CA PHE A 147 5.67 2.14 -11.74
C PHE A 147 6.82 1.16 -11.54
N ILE A 148 7.31 1.05 -10.31
CA ILE A 148 8.46 0.22 -9.98
C ILE A 148 8.04 -0.82 -8.94
N VAL A 149 8.19 -2.09 -9.31
CA VAL A 149 8.11 -3.20 -8.34
C VAL A 149 9.53 -3.53 -7.91
N GLU A 150 9.81 -3.29 -6.65
CA GLU A 150 11.08 -3.63 -6.01
C GLU A 150 10.97 -4.97 -5.33
N THR A 151 11.89 -5.87 -5.60
CA THR A 151 12.08 -7.14 -4.91
C THR A 151 13.48 -7.18 -4.30
N GLU A 152 13.78 -8.21 -3.53
CA GLU A 152 15.12 -8.38 -2.95
C GLU A 152 16.24 -8.46 -4.00
N HIS A 153 15.91 -8.96 -5.20
CA HIS A 153 16.90 -9.28 -6.24
C HIS A 153 16.73 -8.53 -7.55
N MET A 154 15.62 -7.83 -7.75
CA MET A 154 15.32 -7.16 -9.02
C MET A 154 14.46 -5.91 -8.83
N HIS A 155 14.67 -4.95 -9.74
CA HIS A 155 13.78 -3.81 -9.97
C HIS A 155 13.05 -4.02 -11.29
N ILE A 156 11.73 -3.99 -11.27
CA ILE A 156 10.87 -4.15 -12.44
C ILE A 156 10.15 -2.84 -12.69
N GLN A 157 10.47 -2.16 -13.80
CA GLN A 157 9.91 -0.86 -14.16
C GLN A 157 8.95 -1.00 -15.34
N VAL A 158 7.76 -0.39 -15.21
CA VAL A 158 6.71 -0.37 -16.22
C VAL A 158 6.02 1.00 -16.29
N THR A 159 5.29 1.27 -17.37
CA THR A 159 4.53 2.53 -17.54
C THR A 159 3.05 2.33 -17.80
N GLY A 160 2.55 1.08 -17.77
CA GLY A 160 1.16 0.73 -18.04
C GLY A 160 1.10 -0.67 -18.62
N THR A 161 1.21 -1.68 -17.77
CA THR A 161 1.58 -3.05 -18.15
C THR A 161 0.79 -4.02 -17.29
N ARG A 162 0.46 -5.18 -17.87
CA ARG A 162 -0.11 -6.32 -17.16
C ARG A 162 0.96 -7.41 -17.09
N PHE A 163 1.38 -7.78 -15.88
CA PHE A 163 2.48 -8.73 -15.68
C PHE A 163 2.39 -9.41 -14.31
N ASN A 164 3.02 -10.56 -14.20
CA ASN A 164 3.20 -11.28 -12.94
C ASN A 164 4.65 -11.21 -12.50
N VAL A 165 4.88 -11.07 -11.20
CA VAL A 165 6.19 -11.17 -10.56
C VAL A 165 6.12 -12.23 -9.49
N LYS A 166 7.05 -13.19 -9.53
CA LYS A 166 7.24 -14.21 -8.49
C LYS A 166 8.65 -14.09 -7.94
N SER A 167 8.76 -13.72 -6.66
CA SER A 167 10.00 -13.46 -5.92
C SER A 167 9.83 -13.87 -4.46
N TYR A 168 9.70 -15.19 -4.23
CA TYR A 168 9.68 -15.72 -2.87
C TYR A 168 11.11 -15.76 -2.31
N PRO A 169 11.32 -15.41 -1.03
CA PRO A 169 12.65 -15.39 -0.42
C PRO A 169 13.37 -16.76 -0.43
N GLU A 170 12.61 -17.85 -0.48
CA GLU A 170 13.13 -19.21 -0.52
C GLU A 170 13.56 -19.66 -1.92
N GLU A 171 13.22 -18.87 -2.96
CA GLU A 171 13.53 -19.18 -4.35
C GLU A 171 14.71 -18.30 -4.82
N GLU A 172 15.74 -18.92 -5.40
CA GLU A 172 16.92 -18.22 -5.93
C GLU A 172 16.62 -17.41 -7.21
N ILE A 173 15.51 -17.72 -7.88
CA ILE A 173 15.18 -17.16 -9.19
C ILE A 173 13.90 -16.33 -9.09
N VAL A 174 13.99 -15.08 -9.56
CA VAL A 174 12.81 -14.23 -9.75
C VAL A 174 12.25 -14.46 -11.15
N HIS A 175 10.94 -14.74 -11.22
CA HIS A 175 10.23 -14.89 -12.49
C HIS A 175 9.36 -13.67 -12.75
N THR A 176 9.49 -13.10 -13.95
CA THR A 176 8.60 -12.04 -14.43
C THR A 176 7.93 -12.50 -15.72
N THR A 177 6.59 -12.55 -15.73
CA THR A 177 5.80 -12.96 -16.91
C THR A 177 5.01 -11.76 -17.42
N LEU A 178 5.34 -11.31 -18.63
CA LEU A 178 4.63 -10.22 -19.32
C LEU A 178 3.36 -10.74 -19.99
N VAL A 179 2.22 -10.12 -19.73
CA VAL A 179 0.95 -10.38 -20.40
C VAL A 179 0.65 -9.33 -21.46
N GLU A 180 0.84 -8.05 -21.13
CA GLU A 180 0.55 -6.93 -22.02
C GLU A 180 1.43 -5.73 -21.68
N GLY A 181 1.95 -5.02 -22.69
CA GLY A 181 2.76 -3.81 -22.53
C GLY A 181 4.26 -4.06 -22.63
N ALA A 182 5.06 -3.39 -21.83
CA ALA A 182 6.51 -3.51 -21.79
C ALA A 182 7.05 -3.51 -20.37
N VAL A 183 8.12 -4.26 -20.14
CA VAL A 183 8.79 -4.40 -18.84
C VAL A 183 10.27 -4.15 -19.02
N THR A 184 10.84 -3.33 -18.17
CA THR A 184 12.28 -3.20 -18.00
C THR A 184 12.69 -3.84 -16.69
N VAL A 185 13.61 -4.80 -16.74
CA VAL A 185 14.11 -5.51 -15.57
C VAL A 185 15.58 -5.16 -15.36
N THR A 186 15.93 -4.72 -14.16
CA THR A 186 17.32 -4.46 -13.76
C THR A 186 17.65 -5.26 -12.51
N GLY A 187 18.89 -5.78 -12.45
CA GLY A 187 19.40 -6.43 -11.25
C GLY A 187 19.52 -5.43 -10.10
N PRO A 188 19.76 -5.90 -8.87
CA PRO A 188 20.01 -5.01 -7.74
C PRO A 188 21.19 -4.11 -8.07
N GLU A 189 21.06 -2.81 -7.81
CA GLU A 189 22.23 -1.93 -7.85
C GLU A 189 23.29 -2.53 -6.91
N ASN A 190 24.46 -2.83 -7.45
CA ASN A 190 25.58 -3.33 -6.67
C ASN A 190 25.87 -2.33 -5.55
N LYS A 191 25.37 -2.57 -4.35
CA LYS A 191 25.87 -1.95 -3.14
C LYS A 191 27.28 -2.51 -2.94
N ILE A 192 28.26 -1.81 -3.50
CA ILE A 192 29.66 -2.03 -3.16
C ILE A 192 29.77 -1.66 -1.68
N HIS A 193 29.98 -2.67 -0.84
CA HIS A 193 30.28 -2.53 0.57
C HIS A 193 31.73 -2.10 0.77
#